data_fe46a70be5b9fc2e2a0cdf09f9d39f41
#
_entry.id   fe46a70be5b9fc2e2a0cdf09f9d39f41
#
_cell.length_a   1.000
_cell.length_b   1.000
_cell.length_c   1.000
_cell.angle_alpha   90.00
_cell.angle_beta   90.00
_cell.angle_gamma   90.00
#
_symmetry.space_group_name_H-M   'P 1'
#
loop_
_entity.id
_entity.type
_entity.pdbx_description
1 polymer ?
#
loop_
_entity_poly.entity_id
_entity_poly.type
_entity_poly.pdbx_seq_one_letter_code
_entity_poly.pdbx_strand_id
1 'polypeptide(L)'
;DNPNLQNIPIRTELGSQLRAYFVARPGCVLVDADYSQIELRILAHVTGDEHMQQAFLTGEDIHRSTAAKIYGLPLEQVTPRLRSSAKAINFGIMYGKGAYSLSKDIGVSVKEADAFLKNYLATFPKVSGYMDKTISDARSCGYVSTLFGRRRSLPEPVSYTHLRAHETDQY
;
A
#
# COMPACT_ATOMS: atom_id res chain seq x y z
N ASP A 1 14.09 -15.69 -14.83
CA ASP A 1 15.53 -15.65 -14.59
C ASP A 1 15.84 -16.14 -13.18
N ASN A 2 16.78 -17.04 -13.04
CA ASN A 2 17.18 -17.61 -11.75
C ASN A 2 18.71 -17.65 -11.66
N PRO A 3 19.33 -16.93 -10.70
CA PRO A 3 18.71 -16.11 -9.65
C PRO A 3 18.14 -14.78 -10.16
N ASN A 4 17.08 -14.28 -9.50
CA ASN A 4 16.54 -12.97 -9.78
C ASN A 4 17.31 -11.90 -8.99
N LEU A 5 18.18 -11.18 -9.66
CA LEU A 5 19.03 -10.14 -9.06
C LEU A 5 18.24 -8.89 -8.58
N GLN A 6 16.99 -8.73 -9.01
CA GLN A 6 16.12 -7.65 -8.50
C GLN A 6 15.66 -7.91 -7.06
N ASN A 7 15.67 -9.18 -6.64
CA ASN A 7 15.20 -9.58 -5.31
C ASN A 7 16.36 -10.01 -4.41
N ILE A 8 17.32 -9.12 -4.17
CA ILE A 8 18.41 -9.39 -3.24
C ILE A 8 17.85 -9.41 -1.81
N PRO A 9 17.98 -10.51 -1.07
CA PRO A 9 17.49 -10.60 0.30
C PRO A 9 18.14 -9.54 1.19
N ILE A 10 17.32 -8.88 2.02
CA ILE A 10 17.80 -7.85 2.98
C ILE A 10 17.44 -8.14 4.43
N ARG A 11 16.56 -9.13 4.65
CA ARG A 11 16.05 -9.47 5.99
C ARG A 11 16.93 -10.43 6.77
N THR A 12 17.82 -11.13 6.09
CA THR A 12 18.78 -12.05 6.70
C THR A 12 20.16 -11.41 6.73
N GLU A 13 20.97 -11.73 7.72
CA GLU A 13 22.33 -11.21 7.85
C GLU A 13 23.19 -11.51 6.59
N LEU A 14 23.17 -12.76 6.14
CA LEU A 14 23.87 -13.17 4.92
C LEU A 14 23.34 -12.44 3.68
N GLY A 15 22.00 -12.28 3.57
CA GLY A 15 21.39 -11.61 2.43
C GLY A 15 21.74 -10.11 2.38
N SER A 16 21.80 -9.44 3.53
CA SER A 16 22.18 -8.03 3.59
C SER A 16 23.64 -7.79 3.18
N GLN A 17 24.53 -8.74 3.46
CA GLN A 17 25.94 -8.66 3.04
C GLN A 17 26.11 -8.74 1.52
N LEU A 18 25.20 -9.41 0.80
CA LEU A 18 25.27 -9.50 -0.66
C LEU A 18 25.26 -8.12 -1.35
N ARG A 19 24.62 -7.14 -0.76
CA ARG A 19 24.59 -5.76 -1.30
C ARG A 19 25.96 -5.10 -1.32
N ALA A 20 26.85 -5.45 -0.40
CA ALA A 20 28.22 -4.92 -0.36
C ALA A 20 29.10 -5.35 -1.55
N TYR A 21 28.70 -6.43 -2.26
CA TYR A 21 29.41 -6.88 -3.45
C TYR A 21 29.06 -6.08 -4.72
N PHE A 22 27.97 -5.30 -4.67
CA PHE A 22 27.63 -4.39 -5.77
C PHE A 22 28.39 -3.09 -5.58
N VAL A 23 29.49 -2.95 -6.29
CA VAL A 23 30.36 -1.76 -6.23
C VAL A 23 30.36 -1.04 -7.56
N ALA A 24 30.44 0.29 -7.52
CA ALA A 24 30.65 1.09 -8.72
C ALA A 24 32.06 0.87 -9.27
N ARG A 25 32.22 0.89 -10.59
CA ARG A 25 33.56 0.92 -11.18
C ARG A 25 34.29 2.20 -10.84
N PRO A 26 35.63 2.23 -10.90
CA PRO A 26 36.41 3.43 -10.62
C PRO A 26 35.90 4.65 -11.38
N GLY A 27 35.76 5.79 -10.68
CA GLY A 27 35.25 7.05 -11.23
C GLY A 27 33.72 7.12 -11.40
N CYS A 28 32.96 6.09 -10.97
CA CYS A 28 31.52 6.06 -11.00
C CYS A 28 30.93 5.90 -9.59
N VAL A 29 29.65 6.22 -9.46
CA VAL A 29 28.84 5.98 -8.25
C VAL A 29 27.62 5.15 -8.60
N LEU A 30 27.11 4.38 -7.64
CA LEU A 30 25.78 3.76 -7.72
C LEU A 30 24.78 4.80 -7.24
N VAL A 31 23.71 4.99 -8.02
CA VAL A 31 22.59 5.84 -7.64
C VAL A 31 21.39 4.93 -7.40
N ASP A 32 20.87 4.97 -6.18
CA ASP A 32 19.62 4.31 -5.79
C ASP A 32 18.58 5.40 -5.50
N ALA A 33 17.46 5.36 -6.21
CA ALA A 33 16.39 6.34 -6.07
C ALA A 33 15.05 5.63 -6.03
N ASP A 34 14.31 5.83 -4.94
CA ASP A 34 12.98 5.26 -4.72
C ASP A 34 11.96 6.37 -4.41
N TYR A 35 10.75 6.17 -4.89
CA TYR A 35 9.64 7.05 -4.54
C TYR A 35 9.13 6.74 -3.14
N SER A 36 9.26 7.71 -2.23
CA SER A 36 8.74 7.56 -0.87
C SER A 36 7.21 7.44 -0.87
N GLN A 37 6.71 6.21 -0.67
CA GLN A 37 5.28 5.89 -0.49
C GLN A 37 4.39 6.39 -1.64
N ILE A 38 4.85 6.23 -2.89
CA ILE A 38 4.20 6.81 -4.08
C ILE A 38 2.73 6.39 -4.19
N GLU A 39 2.41 5.13 -3.89
CA GLU A 39 1.06 4.61 -4.00
C GLU A 39 0.09 5.32 -3.03
N LEU A 40 0.50 5.53 -1.79
CA LEU A 40 -0.32 6.25 -0.81
C LEU A 40 -0.46 7.74 -1.14
N ARG A 41 0.57 8.34 -1.75
CA ARG A 41 0.49 9.73 -2.25
C ARG A 41 -0.50 9.84 -3.41
N ILE A 42 -0.48 8.89 -4.34
CA ILE A 42 -1.44 8.82 -5.43
C ILE A 42 -2.84 8.60 -4.87
N LEU A 43 -3.01 7.67 -3.91
CA LEU A 43 -4.29 7.44 -3.25
C LEU A 43 -4.83 8.71 -2.58
N ALA A 44 -4.00 9.41 -1.81
CA ALA A 44 -4.36 10.68 -1.18
C ALA A 44 -4.80 11.75 -2.21
N HIS A 45 -4.11 11.78 -3.38
CA HIS A 45 -4.42 12.71 -4.45
C HIS A 45 -5.76 12.37 -5.14
N VAL A 46 -5.94 11.13 -5.57
CA VAL A 46 -7.13 10.73 -6.35
C VAL A 46 -8.40 10.68 -5.50
N THR A 47 -8.28 10.36 -4.22
CA THR A 47 -9.41 10.36 -3.28
C THR A 47 -9.75 11.76 -2.76
N GLY A 48 -8.78 12.67 -2.75
CA GLY A 48 -8.89 13.97 -2.11
C GLY A 48 -9.06 13.86 -0.59
N ASP A 49 -8.57 12.78 0.03
CA ASP A 49 -8.66 12.61 1.48
C ASP A 49 -7.74 13.60 2.20
N GLU A 50 -8.36 14.51 2.94
CA GLU A 50 -7.67 15.65 3.57
C GLU A 50 -6.70 15.19 4.66
N HIS A 51 -7.03 14.13 5.39
CA HIS A 51 -6.15 13.60 6.44
C HIS A 51 -4.88 12.99 5.85
N MET A 52 -5.03 12.23 4.74
CA MET A 52 -3.87 11.67 4.05
C MET A 52 -3.03 12.77 3.40
N GLN A 53 -3.67 13.74 2.74
CA GLN A 53 -2.98 14.87 2.12
C GLN A 53 -2.22 15.68 3.16
N GLN A 54 -2.85 16.01 4.29
CA GLN A 54 -2.21 16.78 5.35
C GLN A 54 -1.00 16.06 5.93
N ALA A 55 -1.10 14.75 6.19
CA ALA A 55 0.03 13.97 6.68
C ALA A 55 1.24 14.03 5.74
N PHE A 56 1.01 13.99 4.41
CA PHE A 56 2.08 14.13 3.44
C PHE A 56 2.63 15.55 3.33
N LEU A 57 1.79 16.58 3.46
CA LEU A 57 2.21 17.98 3.40
C LEU A 57 3.03 18.39 4.62
N THR A 58 2.69 17.87 5.80
CA THR A 58 3.44 18.13 7.04
C THR A 58 4.69 17.26 7.20
N GLY A 59 4.89 16.29 6.31
CA GLY A 59 6.01 15.35 6.41
C GLY A 59 5.83 14.30 7.51
N GLU A 60 4.61 14.11 8.00
CA GLU A 60 4.30 13.08 8.97
C GLU A 60 4.49 11.67 8.38
N ASP A 61 4.86 10.73 9.25
CA ASP A 61 4.86 9.32 8.91
C ASP A 61 3.42 8.81 8.79
N ILE A 62 2.92 8.66 7.56
CA ILE A 62 1.55 8.23 7.29
C ILE A 62 1.19 6.90 7.97
N HIS A 63 2.14 5.96 8.11
CA HIS A 63 1.88 4.70 8.78
C HIS A 63 1.73 4.89 10.29
N ARG A 64 2.50 5.81 10.87
CA ARG A 64 2.40 6.16 12.29
C ARG A 64 1.10 6.92 12.57
N SER A 65 0.76 7.88 11.72
CA SER A 65 -0.50 8.62 11.80
C SER A 65 -1.71 7.69 11.65
N THR A 66 -1.67 6.77 10.69
CA THR A 66 -2.70 5.74 10.52
C THR A 66 -2.82 4.84 11.76
N ALA A 67 -1.70 4.39 12.33
CA ALA A 67 -1.71 3.59 13.54
C ALA A 67 -2.35 4.34 14.71
N ALA A 68 -1.97 5.60 14.94
CA ALA A 68 -2.55 6.44 15.98
C ALA A 68 -4.08 6.48 15.88
N LYS A 69 -4.61 6.70 14.67
CA LYS A 69 -6.05 6.77 14.41
C LYS A 69 -6.76 5.43 14.57
N ILE A 70 -6.21 4.35 14.01
CA ILE A 70 -6.84 3.01 14.06
C ILE A 70 -6.89 2.47 15.49
N TYR A 71 -5.82 2.68 16.25
CA TYR A 71 -5.71 2.19 17.63
C TYR A 71 -6.19 3.19 18.68
N GLY A 72 -6.57 4.41 18.28
CA GLY A 72 -7.03 5.45 19.21
C GLY A 72 -5.93 5.92 20.16
N LEU A 73 -4.69 5.99 19.71
CA LEU A 73 -3.52 6.33 20.52
C LEU A 73 -2.92 7.67 20.09
N PRO A 74 -2.30 8.41 21.02
CA PRO A 74 -1.42 9.52 20.66
C PRO A 74 -0.25 9.05 19.79
N LEU A 75 0.25 9.92 18.90
CA LEU A 75 1.37 9.59 18.01
C LEU A 75 2.61 9.07 18.75
N GLU A 76 2.89 9.62 19.92
CA GLU A 76 4.05 9.29 20.75
C GLU A 76 4.00 7.86 21.30
N GLN A 77 2.79 7.32 21.46
CA GLN A 77 2.55 5.97 21.96
C GLN A 77 2.53 4.90 20.86
N VAL A 78 2.64 5.30 19.60
CA VAL A 78 2.70 4.36 18.48
C VAL A 78 4.06 3.66 18.46
N THR A 79 4.05 2.40 18.84
CA THR A 79 5.25 1.55 18.82
C THR A 79 5.65 1.16 17.40
N PRO A 80 6.90 0.74 17.14
CA PRO A 80 7.33 0.23 15.85
C PRO A 80 6.48 -0.95 15.33
N ARG A 81 5.96 -1.78 16.24
CA ARG A 81 5.07 -2.89 15.90
C ARG A 81 3.73 -2.39 15.38
N LEU A 82 3.09 -1.45 16.07
CA LEU A 82 1.82 -0.85 15.65
C LEU A 82 1.96 -0.11 14.31
N ARG A 83 3.07 0.61 14.13
CA ARG A 83 3.40 1.25 12.85
C ARG A 83 3.54 0.22 11.71
N SER A 84 4.20 -0.91 11.97
CA SER A 84 4.34 -2.00 10.99
C SER A 84 3.00 -2.63 10.65
N SER A 85 2.13 -2.84 11.63
CA SER A 85 0.76 -3.33 11.40
C SER A 85 -0.05 -2.33 10.56
N ALA A 86 0.02 -1.04 10.87
CA ALA A 86 -0.64 0.00 10.07
C ALA A 86 -0.09 0.08 8.64
N LYS A 87 1.22 -0.15 8.44
CA LYS A 87 1.80 -0.29 7.10
C LYS A 87 1.16 -1.44 6.34
N ALA A 88 1.03 -2.60 6.96
CA ALA A 88 0.38 -3.76 6.33
C ALA A 88 -1.11 -3.52 6.04
N ILE A 89 -1.81 -2.77 6.91
CA ILE A 89 -3.21 -2.37 6.70
C ILE A 89 -3.32 -1.40 5.52
N ASN A 90 -2.50 -0.35 5.47
CA ASN A 90 -2.48 0.64 4.39
C ASN A 90 -2.31 -0.05 3.02
N PHE A 91 -1.30 -0.90 2.89
CA PHE A 91 -1.05 -1.65 1.66
C PHE A 91 -2.12 -2.72 1.42
N GLY A 92 -2.57 -3.39 2.48
CA GLY A 92 -3.62 -4.40 2.38
C GLY A 92 -4.90 -3.85 1.75
N ILE A 93 -5.32 -2.65 2.18
CA ILE A 93 -6.52 -2.00 1.64
C ILE A 93 -6.29 -1.59 0.18
N MET A 94 -5.17 -0.96 -0.12
CA MET A 94 -4.82 -0.56 -1.47
C MET A 94 -4.83 -1.73 -2.46
N TYR A 95 -4.24 -2.85 -2.05
CA TYR A 95 -4.17 -4.07 -2.86
C TYR A 95 -5.35 -5.03 -2.64
N GLY A 96 -6.35 -4.60 -1.88
CA GLY A 96 -7.59 -5.33 -1.72
C GLY A 96 -7.55 -6.58 -0.90
N LYS A 97 -6.64 -6.68 0.02
CA LYS A 97 -6.62 -7.80 0.94
C LYS A 97 -7.86 -7.82 1.82
N GLY A 98 -8.52 -8.98 1.89
CA GLY A 98 -9.59 -9.21 2.86
C GLY A 98 -9.03 -9.48 4.27
N ALA A 99 -9.92 -9.50 5.26
CA ALA A 99 -9.57 -9.70 6.68
C ALA A 99 -8.76 -10.98 6.92
N TYR A 100 -9.02 -12.07 6.21
CA TYR A 100 -8.27 -13.32 6.34
C TYR A 100 -6.80 -13.18 5.93
N SER A 101 -6.52 -12.55 4.80
CA SER A 101 -5.14 -12.34 4.35
C SER A 101 -4.41 -11.36 5.26
N LEU A 102 -5.08 -10.26 5.63
CA LEU A 102 -4.51 -9.26 6.53
C LEU A 102 -4.19 -9.84 7.91
N SER A 103 -5.05 -10.71 8.46
CA SER A 103 -4.81 -11.34 9.78
C SER A 103 -3.51 -12.13 9.83
N LYS A 104 -3.16 -12.81 8.74
CA LYS A 104 -1.88 -13.53 8.61
C LYS A 104 -0.68 -12.59 8.55
N ASP A 105 -0.82 -11.46 7.84
CA ASP A 105 0.28 -10.51 7.68
C ASP A 105 0.66 -9.81 8.99
N ILE A 106 -0.34 -9.49 9.82
CA ILE A 106 -0.13 -8.75 11.08
C ILE A 106 -0.18 -9.63 12.34
N GLY A 107 -0.46 -10.93 12.19
CA GLY A 107 -0.43 -11.90 13.28
C GLY A 107 -1.56 -11.71 14.30
N VAL A 108 -2.77 -11.39 13.84
CA VAL A 108 -3.97 -11.22 14.67
C VAL A 108 -5.09 -12.16 14.22
N SER A 109 -6.17 -12.23 15.00
CA SER A 109 -7.37 -12.96 14.58
C SER A 109 -8.05 -12.30 13.37
N VAL A 110 -8.79 -13.09 12.60
CA VAL A 110 -9.57 -12.59 11.45
C VAL A 110 -10.58 -11.52 11.88
N LYS A 111 -11.18 -11.69 13.07
CA LYS A 111 -12.14 -10.73 13.64
C LYS A 111 -11.47 -9.38 13.94
N GLU A 112 -10.27 -9.40 14.50
CA GLU A 112 -9.50 -8.17 14.76
C GLU A 112 -9.07 -7.50 13.44
N ALA A 113 -8.60 -8.28 12.47
CA ALA A 113 -8.25 -7.76 11.15
C ALA A 113 -9.45 -7.11 10.45
N ASP A 114 -10.65 -7.70 10.55
CA ASP A 114 -11.89 -7.12 10.02
C ASP A 114 -12.25 -5.80 10.72
N ALA A 115 -12.08 -5.75 12.05
CA ALA A 115 -12.28 -4.51 12.80
C ALA A 115 -11.29 -3.41 12.38
N PHE A 116 -10.03 -3.75 12.12
CA PHE A 116 -9.03 -2.79 11.62
C PHE A 116 -9.37 -2.26 10.22
N LEU A 117 -9.83 -3.14 9.31
CA LEU A 117 -10.28 -2.72 7.98
C LEU A 117 -11.47 -1.75 8.08
N LYS A 118 -12.47 -2.08 8.90
CA LYS A 118 -13.62 -1.21 9.14
C LYS A 118 -13.24 0.14 9.74
N ASN A 119 -12.37 0.12 10.75
CA ASN A 119 -11.88 1.36 11.39
C ASN A 119 -11.08 2.22 10.39
N TYR A 120 -10.28 1.59 9.53
CA TYR A 120 -9.56 2.31 8.49
C TYR A 120 -10.51 3.01 7.52
N LEU A 121 -11.49 2.28 6.97
CA LEU A 121 -12.45 2.84 6.03
C LEU A 121 -13.35 3.91 6.67
N ALA A 122 -13.65 3.78 7.97
CA ALA A 122 -14.33 4.82 8.74
C ALA A 122 -13.46 6.06 8.97
N THR A 123 -12.14 5.87 9.14
CA THR A 123 -11.17 6.96 9.32
C THR A 123 -10.91 7.72 8.01
N PHE A 124 -10.93 7.00 6.89
CA PHE A 124 -10.68 7.55 5.54
C PHE A 124 -11.89 7.32 4.61
N PRO A 125 -13.03 7.99 4.85
CA PRO A 125 -14.26 7.72 4.11
C PRO A 125 -14.18 8.04 2.63
N LYS A 126 -13.31 8.99 2.23
CA LYS A 126 -13.08 9.30 0.82
C LYS A 126 -12.35 8.17 0.09
N VAL A 127 -11.52 7.39 0.79
CA VAL A 127 -10.90 6.17 0.24
C VAL A 127 -11.97 5.12 -0.05
N SER A 128 -12.88 4.85 0.90
CA SER A 128 -13.99 3.91 0.68
C SER A 128 -14.85 4.33 -0.50
N GLY A 129 -15.30 5.59 -0.52
CA GLY A 129 -16.11 6.13 -1.61
C GLY A 129 -15.43 6.05 -2.98
N TYR A 130 -14.13 6.31 -3.05
CA TYR A 130 -13.35 6.17 -4.29
C TYR A 130 -13.31 4.71 -4.76
N MET A 131 -13.09 3.76 -3.86
CA MET A 131 -13.08 2.33 -4.20
C MET A 131 -14.43 1.88 -4.74
N ASP A 132 -15.54 2.22 -4.06
CA ASP A 132 -16.88 1.86 -4.46
C ASP A 132 -17.24 2.47 -5.82
N LYS A 133 -16.89 3.75 -6.01
CA LYS A 133 -17.07 4.45 -7.29
C LYS A 133 -16.27 3.78 -8.41
N THR A 134 -15.01 3.47 -8.19
CA THR A 134 -14.14 2.83 -9.20
C THR A 134 -14.70 1.47 -9.63
N ILE A 135 -15.19 0.67 -8.68
CA ILE A 135 -15.84 -0.62 -8.97
C ILE A 135 -17.13 -0.43 -9.78
N SER A 136 -17.96 0.52 -9.36
CA SER A 136 -19.21 0.84 -10.06
C SER A 136 -18.96 1.32 -11.50
N ASP A 137 -18.02 2.23 -11.67
CA ASP A 137 -17.63 2.77 -12.98
C ASP A 137 -17.06 1.65 -13.87
N ALA A 138 -16.18 0.81 -13.33
CA ALA A 138 -15.61 -0.33 -14.06
C ALA A 138 -16.67 -1.33 -14.55
N ARG A 139 -17.69 -1.59 -13.74
CA ARG A 139 -18.82 -2.46 -14.13
C ARG A 139 -19.68 -1.84 -15.24
N SER A 140 -19.82 -0.53 -15.23
CA SER A 140 -20.67 0.17 -16.20
C SER A 140 -19.97 0.40 -17.54
N CYS A 141 -18.68 0.77 -17.53
CA CYS A 141 -17.95 1.13 -18.76
C CYS A 141 -17.03 0.01 -19.29
N GLY A 142 -16.80 -1.06 -18.51
CA GLY A 142 -15.99 -2.21 -18.91
C GLY A 142 -14.48 -1.97 -18.89
N TYR A 143 -14.01 -0.89 -18.27
CA TYR A 143 -12.59 -0.60 -18.12
C TYR A 143 -12.33 0.26 -16.87
N VAL A 144 -11.06 0.29 -16.45
CA VAL A 144 -10.51 1.28 -15.50
C VAL A 144 -9.46 2.12 -16.20
N SER A 145 -9.18 3.31 -15.67
CA SER A 145 -8.13 4.18 -16.20
C SER A 145 -7.24 4.73 -15.09
N THR A 146 -5.96 4.89 -15.40
CA THR A 146 -5.02 5.58 -14.51
C THR A 146 -5.24 7.09 -14.53
N LEU A 147 -4.58 7.81 -13.62
CA LEU A 147 -4.58 9.28 -13.56
C LEU A 147 -4.21 9.94 -14.90
N PHE A 148 -3.30 9.32 -15.66
CA PHE A 148 -2.85 9.82 -16.97
C PHE A 148 -3.66 9.26 -18.16
N GLY A 149 -4.81 8.63 -17.90
CA GLY A 149 -5.73 8.17 -18.94
C GLY A 149 -5.37 6.84 -19.61
N ARG A 150 -4.35 6.10 -19.11
CA ARG A 150 -4.10 4.74 -19.58
C ARG A 150 -5.25 3.84 -19.16
N ARG A 151 -5.88 3.16 -20.13
CA ARG A 151 -7.04 2.31 -19.90
C ARG A 151 -6.66 0.85 -19.84
N ARG A 152 -7.35 0.11 -18.95
CA ARG A 152 -7.33 -1.34 -18.89
C ARG A 152 -8.75 -1.86 -19.06
N SER A 153 -8.98 -2.65 -20.09
CA SER A 153 -10.26 -3.30 -20.36
C SER A 153 -10.50 -4.44 -19.36
N LEU A 154 -11.75 -4.55 -18.93
CA LEU A 154 -12.24 -5.59 -18.01
C LEU A 154 -13.41 -6.30 -18.70
N PRO A 155 -13.16 -7.33 -19.54
CA PRO A 155 -14.17 -7.92 -20.42
C PRO A 155 -15.24 -8.75 -19.69
N GLU A 156 -15.01 -9.14 -18.44
CA GLU A 156 -15.97 -9.89 -17.64
C GLU A 156 -16.45 -9.08 -16.43
N PRO A 157 -17.71 -9.29 -15.96
CA PRO A 157 -18.20 -8.66 -14.75
C PRO A 157 -17.35 -9.14 -13.57
N VAL A 158 -16.41 -8.33 -13.24
CA VAL A 158 -15.30 -8.62 -12.36
C VAL A 158 -15.80 -8.87 -10.94
N SER A 159 -15.46 -10.03 -10.41
CA SER A 159 -15.49 -10.20 -8.97
C SER A 159 -14.53 -9.21 -8.34
N TYR A 160 -14.86 -8.74 -7.14
CA TYR A 160 -14.05 -7.78 -6.37
C TYR A 160 -12.54 -8.13 -6.29
N THR A 161 -12.20 -9.39 -6.35
CA THR A 161 -10.84 -9.93 -6.38
C THR A 161 -10.09 -9.65 -7.68
N HIS A 162 -10.74 -9.63 -8.83
CA HIS A 162 -10.08 -9.40 -10.13
C HIS A 162 -9.67 -7.95 -10.35
N LEU A 163 -10.48 -6.98 -9.91
CA LEU A 163 -10.13 -5.54 -10.00
C LEU A 163 -8.86 -5.20 -9.23
N ARG A 164 -8.55 -5.96 -8.20
CA ARG A 164 -7.43 -5.74 -7.30
C ARG A 164 -6.15 -6.49 -7.68
N ALA A 165 -6.26 -7.69 -8.24
CA ALA A 165 -5.10 -8.48 -8.64
C ALA A 165 -4.31 -7.84 -9.79
N HIS A 166 -4.90 -6.91 -10.49
CA HIS A 166 -4.34 -6.35 -11.72
C HIS A 166 -3.59 -5.03 -11.56
N GLU A 167 -3.63 -4.40 -10.39
CA GLU A 167 -2.78 -3.24 -10.11
C GLU A 167 -1.33 -3.65 -9.77
N THR A 168 -1.11 -4.91 -9.41
CA THR A 168 0.18 -5.42 -8.92
C THR A 168 1.07 -6.06 -9.99
N ASP A 169 0.53 -6.39 -11.17
CA ASP A 169 1.28 -7.09 -12.23
C ASP A 169 2.10 -6.14 -13.15
N GLN A 170 2.35 -4.90 -12.74
CA GLN A 170 3.05 -3.91 -13.56
C GLN A 170 4.37 -3.38 -12.97
N TYR A 171 5.02 -4.19 -12.12
CA TYR A 171 6.41 -3.89 -11.73
C TYR A 171 7.31 -5.10 -11.94
#